data_86215bdc0ce83add2e78bdc36c9b6189
#
_entry.id   86215bdc0ce83add2e78bdc36c9b6189
#
_cell.length_a   1.000
_cell.length_b   1.000
_cell.length_c   1.000
_cell.angle_alpha   90.00
_cell.angle_beta   90.00
_cell.angle_gamma   90.00
#
_symmetry.space_group_name_H-M   'P 1'
#
loop_
_entity.id
_entity.type
_entity.pdbx_description
1 polymer ?
#
loop_
_entity_poly.entity_id
_entity_poly.type
_entity_poly.pdbx_seq_one_letter_code
_entity_poly.pdbx_strand_id
1 'polypeptide(L)'
;MAGQVGSKDAMSVTLGGEFRYIVGFSDQDVSAGFGRGYGFQGDESEIVVEASNTADNGILYGVVIELNAGGGDVTAGDEAYAYIDSPVWGRLEMGDKGDATDSMFAESDDILVGRAGPDGDATEFVTVGTAGIGATGNTITGEATKVVYFTPRLGGFQAGASLTPDSGVRAGAGGLTNPDNDGDFENVIGLAANWEGKFDDAVIVLSLTGEFGEAETSAGADNLGEVATSSVGGTLTFGGFGFGAGYVDFGEQSLTQAAQAAGADAGSYWTVGGSYNSGPWGVSLNWFESTKSNTTGISDTDVTLISLDAAYTVAPGWDLAAALHVLSADNINSTAAPVNNDGTVFLISNQFTF
;
A
#
# COMPACT_ATOMS: atom_id res chain seq x y z
N MET A 1 -10.02 -21.05 7.38
CA MET A 1 -10.60 -21.91 6.32
C MET A 1 -11.87 -21.23 5.81
N ALA A 2 -11.88 -20.84 4.55
CA ALA A 2 -13.09 -20.30 3.92
C ALA A 2 -14.18 -21.36 3.77
N GLY A 3 -15.43 -21.03 4.10
CA GLY A 3 -16.58 -21.89 3.95
C GLY A 3 -17.34 -21.59 2.67
N GLN A 4 -17.67 -22.60 1.87
CA GLN A 4 -18.47 -22.46 0.66
C GLN A 4 -19.96 -22.55 0.98
N VAL A 5 -20.75 -21.58 0.52
CA VAL A 5 -22.21 -21.55 0.64
C VAL A 5 -22.82 -21.36 -0.74
N GLY A 6 -23.62 -22.29 -1.22
CA GLY A 6 -24.30 -22.18 -2.52
C GLY A 6 -24.59 -23.53 -3.17
N SER A 7 -25.40 -23.54 -4.24
CA SER A 7 -25.68 -24.73 -5.06
C SER A 7 -24.69 -24.87 -6.20
N LYS A 8 -24.62 -26.07 -6.81
CA LYS A 8 -23.70 -26.38 -7.93
C LYS A 8 -23.91 -25.50 -9.18
N ASP A 9 -25.08 -24.93 -9.33
CA ASP A 9 -25.47 -24.11 -10.48
C ASP A 9 -25.47 -22.60 -10.15
N ALA A 10 -25.06 -22.20 -8.95
CA ALA A 10 -24.95 -20.82 -8.48
C ALA A 10 -23.48 -20.44 -8.26
N MET A 11 -23.22 -19.15 -8.10
CA MET A 11 -21.90 -18.67 -7.67
C MET A 11 -21.52 -19.30 -6.33
N SER A 12 -20.30 -19.76 -6.22
CA SER A 12 -19.70 -20.16 -4.94
C SER A 12 -19.41 -18.93 -4.11
N VAL A 13 -19.79 -18.97 -2.84
CA VAL A 13 -19.47 -17.90 -1.90
C VAL A 13 -18.41 -18.39 -0.94
N THR A 14 -17.31 -17.65 -0.85
CA THR A 14 -16.21 -17.87 0.09
C THR A 14 -16.24 -16.74 1.11
N LEU A 15 -16.06 -17.06 2.36
CA LEU A 15 -15.90 -16.13 3.45
C LEU A 15 -14.50 -16.30 4.03
N GLY A 16 -13.76 -15.22 4.12
CA GLY A 16 -12.46 -15.13 4.77
C GLY A 16 -12.37 -13.85 5.58
N GLY A 17 -11.26 -13.62 6.18
CA GLY A 17 -10.99 -12.39 6.88
C GLY A 17 -9.75 -12.48 7.76
N GLU A 18 -9.41 -11.34 8.34
CA GLU A 18 -8.33 -11.28 9.32
C GLU A 18 -8.67 -10.34 10.49
N PHE A 19 -7.95 -10.55 11.55
CA PHE A 19 -7.95 -9.68 12.73
C PHE A 19 -6.53 -9.55 13.23
N ARG A 20 -6.02 -8.31 13.32
CA ARG A 20 -4.70 -8.01 13.85
C ARG A 20 -4.80 -7.12 15.08
N TYR A 21 -3.99 -7.41 16.08
CA TYR A 21 -3.90 -6.63 17.30
C TYR A 21 -2.44 -6.38 17.66
N ILE A 22 -2.09 -5.11 17.84
CA ILE A 22 -0.72 -4.65 18.07
C ILE A 22 -0.63 -4.02 19.45
N VAL A 23 0.45 -4.34 20.15
CA VAL A 23 0.91 -3.68 21.37
C VAL A 23 2.22 -2.99 21.04
N GLY A 24 2.26 -1.67 21.14
CA GLY A 24 3.44 -0.87 20.84
C GLY A 24 4.01 -0.17 22.06
N PHE A 25 5.34 -0.08 22.10
CA PHE A 25 6.12 0.69 23.05
C PHE A 25 7.02 1.65 22.28
N SER A 26 7.06 2.91 22.66
CA SER A 26 7.81 3.94 21.97
C SER A 26 8.60 4.79 22.94
N ASP A 27 9.84 5.10 22.54
CA ASP A 27 10.69 6.13 23.15
C ASP A 27 11.14 7.08 22.01
N GLN A 28 10.86 8.38 22.12
CA GLN A 28 11.11 9.36 21.07
C GLN A 28 11.39 10.75 21.65
N ASP A 29 12.15 11.56 20.91
CA ASP A 29 12.54 12.90 21.33
C ASP A 29 11.37 13.89 21.35
N VAL A 30 10.44 13.77 20.41
CA VAL A 30 9.24 14.59 20.30
C VAL A 30 8.02 13.85 20.81
N SER A 31 7.54 14.24 21.96
CA SER A 31 6.34 13.65 22.58
C SER A 31 5.03 14.38 22.22
N ALA A 32 5.02 15.22 21.19
CA ALA A 32 3.86 16.02 20.82
C ALA A 32 2.69 15.13 20.37
N GLY A 33 1.69 14.98 21.23
CA GLY A 33 0.47 14.22 20.96
C GLY A 33 0.39 12.87 21.66
N PHE A 34 1.50 12.26 22.05
CA PHE A 34 1.52 10.98 22.76
C PHE A 34 1.79 11.20 24.24
N GLY A 35 0.77 11.11 25.07
CA GLY A 35 0.90 11.21 26.52
C GLY A 35 1.49 9.98 27.21
N ARG A 36 1.78 8.90 26.44
CA ARG A 36 2.27 7.63 26.96
C ARG A 36 3.26 7.00 25.97
N GLY A 37 4.31 6.35 26.48
CA GLY A 37 5.27 5.55 25.71
C GLY A 37 4.76 4.14 25.37
N TYR A 38 3.47 3.88 25.37
CA TYR A 38 2.87 2.62 24.96
C TYR A 38 1.44 2.81 24.46
N GLY A 39 1.00 1.94 23.56
CA GLY A 39 -0.35 1.95 23.02
C GLY A 39 -0.81 0.55 22.61
N PHE A 40 -2.09 0.46 22.29
CA PHE A 40 -2.74 -0.73 21.76
C PHE A 40 -3.52 -0.31 20.51
N GLN A 41 -3.42 -1.12 19.46
CA GLN A 41 -4.11 -0.88 18.20
C GLN A 41 -4.79 -2.17 17.76
N GLY A 42 -6.05 -2.08 17.37
CA GLY A 42 -6.66 -3.03 16.46
C GLY A 42 -6.33 -2.51 15.07
N ASP A 43 -5.50 -3.21 14.40
CA ASP A 43 -5.13 -2.99 13.01
C ASP A 43 -5.87 -4.06 12.21
N GLU A 44 -6.00 -3.96 10.93
CA GLU A 44 -6.69 -4.95 10.11
C GLU A 44 -7.78 -5.78 10.83
N SER A 45 -8.99 -5.42 10.63
CA SER A 45 -10.14 -6.17 11.15
C SER A 45 -11.16 -6.31 10.04
N GLU A 46 -10.96 -7.29 9.17
CA GLU A 46 -11.65 -7.41 7.90
C GLU A 46 -12.42 -8.71 7.75
N ILE A 47 -13.52 -8.61 7.02
CA ILE A 47 -14.29 -9.73 6.50
C ILE A 47 -14.33 -9.62 4.98
N VAL A 48 -13.77 -10.62 4.30
CA VAL A 48 -13.76 -10.72 2.84
C VAL A 48 -14.83 -11.71 2.38
N VAL A 49 -15.71 -11.27 1.52
CA VAL A 49 -16.73 -12.10 0.87
C VAL A 49 -16.45 -12.15 -0.61
N GLU A 50 -16.13 -13.32 -1.14
CA GLU A 50 -16.01 -13.55 -2.57
C GLU A 50 -17.15 -14.45 -3.07
N ALA A 51 -17.84 -14.02 -4.14
CA ALA A 51 -18.76 -14.87 -4.88
C ALA A 51 -18.27 -15.04 -6.30
N SER A 52 -18.02 -16.28 -6.73
CA SER A 52 -17.43 -16.57 -8.05
C SER A 52 -18.03 -17.79 -8.73
N ASN A 53 -17.91 -17.83 -10.07
CA ASN A 53 -18.29 -18.97 -10.88
C ASN A 53 -17.47 -18.99 -12.19
N THR A 54 -17.44 -20.14 -12.85
CA THR A 54 -16.79 -20.31 -14.16
C THR A 54 -17.85 -20.61 -15.21
N ALA A 55 -17.88 -19.82 -16.26
CA ALA A 55 -18.77 -20.04 -17.40
C ALA A 55 -18.30 -21.24 -18.26
N ASP A 56 -19.19 -21.80 -19.10
CA ASP A 56 -18.91 -22.98 -19.94
C ASP A 56 -17.72 -22.78 -20.90
N ASN A 57 -17.43 -21.53 -21.25
CA ASN A 57 -16.29 -21.16 -22.08
C ASN A 57 -14.98 -20.96 -21.31
N GLY A 58 -14.95 -21.27 -20.01
CA GLY A 58 -13.76 -21.16 -19.15
C GLY A 58 -13.48 -19.77 -18.58
N ILE A 59 -14.36 -18.79 -18.80
CA ILE A 59 -14.24 -17.47 -18.19
C ILE A 59 -14.64 -17.58 -16.71
N LEU A 60 -13.72 -17.19 -15.81
CA LEU A 60 -14.00 -17.00 -14.39
C LEU A 60 -14.56 -15.59 -14.19
N TYR A 61 -15.59 -15.45 -13.39
CA TYR A 61 -16.16 -14.16 -13.03
C TYR A 61 -16.65 -14.16 -11.58
N GLY A 62 -16.63 -12.98 -10.96
CA GLY A 62 -17.01 -12.88 -9.57
C GLY A 62 -17.12 -11.45 -9.08
N VAL A 63 -17.41 -11.35 -7.79
CA VAL A 63 -17.41 -10.12 -7.01
C VAL A 63 -16.64 -10.35 -5.73
N VAL A 64 -15.92 -9.33 -5.28
CA VAL A 64 -15.24 -9.28 -3.97
C VAL A 64 -15.82 -8.10 -3.20
N ILE A 65 -16.10 -8.32 -1.93
CA ILE A 65 -16.53 -7.28 -1.00
C ILE A 65 -15.71 -7.45 0.28
N GLU A 66 -14.96 -6.43 0.63
CA GLU A 66 -14.16 -6.33 1.85
C GLU A 66 -14.83 -5.35 2.80
N LEU A 67 -15.05 -5.81 4.02
CA LEU A 67 -15.74 -5.06 5.05
C LEU A 67 -14.82 -4.86 6.25
N ASN A 68 -14.49 -3.62 6.53
CA ASN A 68 -13.79 -3.24 7.75
C ASN A 68 -14.73 -3.39 8.96
N ALA A 69 -14.33 -4.20 9.94
CA ALA A 69 -15.14 -4.56 11.10
C ALA A 69 -14.67 -3.89 12.41
N GLY A 70 -13.72 -2.98 12.34
CA GLY A 70 -13.15 -2.28 13.50
C GLY A 70 -11.74 -1.80 13.20
N GLY A 71 -11.00 -1.42 14.23
CA GLY A 71 -9.68 -0.84 14.06
C GLY A 71 -9.74 0.67 13.82
N GLY A 72 -8.70 1.21 13.18
CA GLY A 72 -8.62 2.64 12.84
C GLY A 72 -9.47 3.07 11.66
N ASP A 73 -9.96 2.11 10.87
CA ASP A 73 -10.71 2.37 9.66
C ASP A 73 -12.17 2.74 9.95
N VAL A 74 -12.53 3.92 9.49
CA VAL A 74 -13.88 4.48 9.64
C VAL A 74 -14.80 4.15 8.46
N THR A 75 -14.27 3.55 7.38
CA THR A 75 -15.03 3.19 6.19
C THR A 75 -15.58 1.77 6.32
N ALA A 76 -16.88 1.60 6.21
CA ALA A 76 -17.53 0.29 6.37
C ALA A 76 -17.22 -0.70 5.23
N GLY A 77 -16.73 -0.23 4.09
CA GLY A 77 -16.27 -1.04 2.96
C GLY A 77 -14.86 -0.63 2.59
N ASP A 78 -13.96 -1.58 2.45
CA ASP A 78 -12.60 -1.34 1.99
C ASP A 78 -12.54 -1.49 0.47
N GLU A 79 -12.69 -2.68 -0.05
CA GLU A 79 -12.85 -2.91 -1.48
C GLU A 79 -14.23 -3.48 -1.84
N ALA A 80 -14.76 -3.09 -3.00
CA ALA A 80 -16.00 -3.66 -3.54
C ALA A 80 -15.95 -3.64 -5.08
N TYR A 81 -15.61 -4.75 -5.71
CA TYR A 81 -15.45 -4.82 -7.16
C TYR A 81 -15.94 -6.13 -7.77
N ALA A 82 -16.25 -6.07 -9.07
CA ALA A 82 -16.49 -7.24 -9.89
C ALA A 82 -15.29 -7.53 -10.79
N TYR A 83 -15.08 -8.79 -11.13
CA TYR A 83 -14.03 -9.18 -12.04
C TYR A 83 -14.49 -10.20 -13.10
N ILE A 84 -13.83 -10.16 -14.24
CA ILE A 84 -13.94 -11.13 -15.33
C ILE A 84 -12.53 -11.54 -15.74
N ASP A 85 -12.20 -12.81 -15.60
CA ASP A 85 -10.87 -13.35 -15.87
C ASP A 85 -10.92 -14.41 -16.97
N SER A 86 -10.12 -14.20 -18.02
CA SER A 86 -10.03 -15.06 -19.18
C SER A 86 -8.57 -15.49 -19.40
N PRO A 87 -8.30 -16.78 -19.56
CA PRO A 87 -6.94 -17.25 -19.87
C PRO A 87 -6.42 -16.77 -21.24
N VAL A 88 -7.28 -16.18 -22.07
CA VAL A 88 -6.94 -15.75 -23.44
C VAL A 88 -6.67 -14.26 -23.53
N TRP A 89 -7.50 -13.44 -22.91
CA TRP A 89 -7.39 -11.98 -23.02
C TRP A 89 -7.07 -11.28 -21.68
N GLY A 90 -6.97 -12.01 -20.57
CA GLY A 90 -6.59 -11.47 -19.28
C GLY A 90 -7.75 -11.13 -18.36
N ARG A 91 -7.53 -10.27 -17.39
CA ARG A 91 -8.44 -9.96 -16.29
C ARG A 91 -8.89 -8.50 -16.34
N LEU A 92 -10.19 -8.29 -16.22
CA LEU A 92 -10.85 -7.00 -16.10
C LEU A 92 -11.50 -6.91 -14.72
N GLU A 93 -11.25 -5.82 -14.01
CA GLU A 93 -11.83 -5.53 -12.70
C GLU A 93 -12.52 -4.17 -12.73
N MET A 94 -13.64 -4.01 -12.00
CA MET A 94 -14.48 -2.83 -12.05
C MET A 94 -15.11 -2.59 -10.69
N GLY A 95 -14.84 -1.46 -10.08
CA GLY A 95 -15.37 -1.07 -8.77
C GLY A 95 -14.35 -0.30 -7.93
N ASP A 96 -14.56 -0.33 -6.62
CA ASP A 96 -13.71 0.32 -5.65
C ASP A 96 -12.59 -0.64 -5.25
N LYS A 97 -11.37 -0.31 -5.63
CA LYS A 97 -10.20 -1.16 -5.38
C LYS A 97 -8.89 -0.43 -5.69
N GLY A 98 -7.78 -1.00 -5.24
CA GLY A 98 -6.43 -0.61 -5.65
C GLY A 98 -6.25 -0.65 -7.17
N ASP A 99 -5.40 0.18 -7.72
CA ASP A 99 -5.19 0.30 -9.15
C ASP A 99 -4.18 -0.73 -9.72
N ALA A 100 -3.83 -0.61 -11.01
CA ALA A 100 -2.88 -1.50 -11.64
C ALA A 100 -1.45 -1.32 -11.10
N THR A 101 -1.10 -0.11 -10.63
CA THR A 101 0.23 0.19 -10.10
C THR A 101 0.44 -0.47 -8.76
N ASP A 102 -0.56 -0.39 -7.89
CA ASP A 102 -0.61 -1.05 -6.60
C ASP A 102 -0.50 -2.57 -6.73
N SER A 103 -1.35 -3.17 -7.56
CA SER A 103 -1.41 -4.63 -7.75
C SER A 103 -0.15 -5.23 -8.37
N MET A 104 0.70 -4.46 -9.04
CA MET A 104 1.84 -4.97 -9.82
C MET A 104 3.21 -4.47 -9.34
N PHE A 105 3.25 -3.51 -8.44
CA PHE A 105 4.51 -3.07 -7.85
C PHE A 105 5.08 -4.17 -6.95
N ALA A 106 6.40 -4.33 -6.98
CA ALA A 106 7.10 -5.31 -6.16
C ALA A 106 8.29 -4.63 -5.49
N GLU A 107 8.37 -4.73 -4.18
CA GLU A 107 9.43 -4.12 -3.39
C GLU A 107 9.82 -4.96 -2.15
N SER A 108 10.53 -4.38 -1.19
CA SER A 108 10.98 -5.14 -0.03
C SER A 108 9.84 -5.65 0.83
N ASP A 109 8.72 -4.94 0.93
CA ASP A 109 7.60 -5.33 1.79
C ASP A 109 6.98 -6.68 1.39
N ASP A 110 7.01 -7.05 0.13
CA ASP A 110 6.53 -8.34 -0.37
C ASP A 110 7.28 -9.56 0.20
N ILE A 111 8.47 -9.36 0.76
CA ILE A 111 9.28 -10.45 1.29
C ILE A 111 9.53 -10.34 2.79
N LEU A 112 9.15 -9.25 3.42
CA LEU A 112 9.33 -9.07 4.86
C LEU A 112 8.38 -9.97 5.66
N VAL A 113 8.67 -10.16 6.92
CA VAL A 113 7.83 -10.93 7.84
C VAL A 113 7.39 -10.06 8.99
N GLY A 114 6.24 -10.37 9.56
CA GLY A 114 5.71 -9.68 10.73
C GLY A 114 5.33 -8.23 10.45
N ARG A 115 5.99 -7.30 11.11
CA ARG A 115 5.72 -5.85 11.05
C ARG A 115 6.97 -5.04 10.67
N ALA A 116 7.89 -5.62 9.89
CA ALA A 116 9.03 -4.89 9.36
C ALA A 116 8.63 -4.01 8.17
N GLY A 117 9.45 -2.97 7.91
CA GLY A 117 9.24 -2.08 6.78
C GLY A 117 8.42 -0.83 7.12
N PRO A 118 8.20 0.05 6.13
CA PRO A 118 7.46 1.29 6.32
C PRO A 118 5.96 1.05 6.57
N ASP A 119 5.41 -0.04 6.03
CA ASP A 119 4.04 -0.48 6.24
C ASP A 119 3.84 -1.25 7.57
N GLY A 120 4.86 -1.30 8.40
CA GLY A 120 4.89 -2.08 9.64
C GLY A 120 4.26 -1.40 10.87
N ASP A 121 3.41 -0.39 10.72
CA ASP A 121 2.69 0.37 11.78
C ASP A 121 3.59 1.11 12.78
N ALA A 122 4.89 1.19 12.55
CA ALA A 122 5.78 1.95 13.45
C ALA A 122 5.34 3.40 13.59
N THR A 123 4.79 4.01 12.53
CA THR A 123 4.35 5.40 12.50
C THR A 123 3.12 5.70 13.36
N GLU A 124 2.35 4.70 13.71
CA GLU A 124 1.23 4.80 14.64
C GLU A 124 1.71 5.03 16.09
N PHE A 125 2.97 4.69 16.37
CA PHE A 125 3.58 4.77 17.70
C PHE A 125 4.69 5.81 17.80
N VAL A 126 5.04 6.48 16.68
CA VAL A 126 6.09 7.52 16.65
C VAL A 126 5.67 8.67 15.75
N THR A 127 6.05 9.89 16.13
CA THR A 127 5.72 11.09 15.35
C THR A 127 6.67 11.26 14.18
N VAL A 128 6.16 11.19 12.96
CA VAL A 128 6.89 11.48 11.71
C VAL A 128 6.50 12.82 11.10
N GLY A 129 5.52 13.52 11.70
CA GLY A 129 5.05 14.83 11.26
C GLY A 129 4.22 14.81 9.98
N THR A 130 4.11 15.98 9.35
CA THR A 130 3.37 16.16 8.08
C THR A 130 4.16 15.70 6.86
N ALA A 131 5.37 15.29 7.08
CA ALA A 131 6.29 14.84 6.04
C ALA A 131 6.22 13.34 5.80
N GLY A 132 5.21 12.69 6.24
CA GLY A 132 4.90 11.29 6.12
C GLY A 132 6.00 10.39 5.53
N ILE A 133 6.26 9.28 6.14
CA ILE A 133 6.83 8.17 5.41
C ILE A 133 5.84 7.95 4.27
N GLY A 134 6.30 8.07 3.02
CA GLY A 134 5.44 7.76 1.90
C GLY A 134 4.83 6.37 2.10
N ALA A 135 3.55 6.23 1.78
CA ALA A 135 2.94 4.92 1.70
C ALA A 135 3.73 4.05 0.73
N THR A 136 3.64 2.75 0.87
CA THR A 136 4.21 1.80 -0.07
C THR A 136 3.60 2.01 -1.46
N GLY A 137 4.42 2.19 -2.48
CA GLY A 137 3.97 2.45 -3.85
C GLY A 137 3.44 3.86 -4.12
N ASN A 138 2.91 4.09 -5.30
CA ASN A 138 2.34 5.37 -5.77
C ASN A 138 0.84 5.29 -5.91
N THR A 139 0.14 5.09 -4.85
CA THR A 139 -1.32 4.97 -4.86
C THR A 139 -1.98 6.31 -4.60
N ILE A 140 -2.19 7.10 -5.66
CA ILE A 140 -2.92 8.37 -5.57
C ILE A 140 -4.42 8.13 -5.53
N THR A 141 -4.86 7.12 -6.25
CA THR A 141 -6.28 6.83 -6.40
C THR A 141 -6.84 5.92 -5.32
N GLY A 142 -6.01 5.33 -4.44
CA GLY A 142 -6.44 4.39 -3.42
C GLY A 142 -7.51 3.42 -3.95
N GLU A 143 -8.57 3.20 -3.21
CA GLU A 143 -9.71 2.37 -3.61
C GLU A 143 -10.84 3.16 -4.29
N ALA A 144 -10.55 4.32 -4.92
CA ALA A 144 -11.55 5.03 -5.71
C ALA A 144 -12.13 4.15 -6.83
N THR A 145 -13.37 4.42 -7.22
CA THR A 145 -14.08 3.65 -8.26
C THR A 145 -13.35 3.73 -9.60
N LYS A 146 -12.96 2.58 -10.13
CA LYS A 146 -12.13 2.49 -11.34
C LYS A 146 -12.38 1.25 -12.19
N VAL A 147 -11.73 1.23 -13.33
CA VAL A 147 -11.59 0.04 -14.18
C VAL A 147 -10.11 -0.32 -14.26
N VAL A 148 -9.79 -1.57 -14.03
CA VAL A 148 -8.42 -2.11 -14.07
C VAL A 148 -8.37 -3.29 -15.03
N TYR A 149 -7.35 -3.34 -15.87
CA TYR A 149 -7.13 -4.43 -16.78
C TYR A 149 -5.70 -4.96 -16.69
N PHE A 150 -5.59 -6.28 -16.65
CA PHE A 150 -4.31 -7.01 -16.69
C PHE A 150 -4.26 -7.93 -17.90
N THR A 151 -3.17 -7.87 -18.67
CA THR A 151 -2.93 -8.83 -19.75
C THR A 151 -2.72 -10.24 -19.20
N PRO A 152 -2.88 -11.29 -20.01
CA PRO A 152 -2.32 -12.59 -19.66
C PRO A 152 -0.80 -12.49 -19.47
N ARG A 153 -0.24 -13.30 -18.57
CA ARG A 153 1.21 -13.39 -18.40
C ARG A 153 1.84 -14.19 -19.53
N LEU A 154 2.75 -13.57 -20.29
CA LEU A 154 3.38 -14.15 -21.46
C LEU A 154 4.91 -14.14 -21.30
N GLY A 155 5.51 -15.32 -21.19
CA GLY A 155 6.97 -15.44 -20.99
C GLY A 155 7.47 -14.77 -19.71
N GLY A 156 6.63 -14.74 -18.69
CA GLY A 156 6.90 -14.04 -17.44
C GLY A 156 6.44 -12.59 -17.42
N PHE A 157 6.20 -11.94 -18.55
CA PHE A 157 5.75 -10.54 -18.61
C PHE A 157 4.23 -10.43 -18.48
N GLN A 158 3.79 -9.42 -17.73
CA GLN A 158 2.41 -8.97 -17.63
C GLN A 158 2.39 -7.43 -17.65
N ALA A 159 1.38 -6.86 -18.28
CA ALA A 159 1.10 -5.43 -18.24
C ALA A 159 -0.26 -5.19 -17.58
N GLY A 160 -0.39 -4.08 -16.88
CA GLY A 160 -1.62 -3.59 -16.27
C GLY A 160 -1.89 -2.15 -16.66
N ALA A 161 -3.17 -1.79 -16.68
CA ALA A 161 -3.62 -0.42 -16.87
C ALA A 161 -4.90 -0.18 -16.06
N SER A 162 -5.03 0.98 -15.47
CA SER A 162 -6.23 1.44 -14.75
C SER A 162 -6.67 2.81 -15.23
N LEU A 163 -7.96 3.08 -15.09
CA LEU A 163 -8.55 4.39 -15.29
C LEU A 163 -9.46 4.71 -14.11
N THR A 164 -9.11 5.76 -13.39
CA THR A 164 -9.87 6.32 -12.29
C THR A 164 -10.39 7.68 -12.72
N PRO A 165 -11.71 7.84 -12.94
CA PRO A 165 -12.27 9.12 -13.39
C PRO A 165 -12.08 10.25 -12.38
N ASP A 166 -12.12 9.89 -11.08
CA ASP A 166 -12.11 10.83 -9.96
C ASP A 166 -11.53 10.10 -8.75
N SER A 167 -10.50 10.64 -8.12
CA SER A 167 -9.75 9.98 -7.04
C SER A 167 -10.45 10.05 -5.69
N GLY A 168 -11.38 10.97 -5.49
CA GLY A 168 -12.18 11.13 -4.27
C GLY A 168 -13.46 10.29 -4.25
N VAL A 169 -13.90 9.76 -5.40
CA VAL A 169 -15.18 9.06 -5.51
C VAL A 169 -15.05 7.57 -5.25
N ARG A 170 -15.73 7.12 -4.19
CA ARG A 170 -15.94 5.70 -3.85
C ARG A 170 -17.44 5.39 -3.78
N ALA A 171 -17.78 4.14 -4.03
CA ALA A 171 -19.06 3.48 -3.90
C ALA A 171 -20.31 4.36 -3.66
N GLY A 172 -21.05 4.64 -4.68
CA GLY A 172 -22.42 5.14 -4.57
C GLY A 172 -22.68 6.56 -5.02
N ALA A 173 -21.70 7.30 -5.44
CA ALA A 173 -21.90 8.54 -6.21
C ALA A 173 -22.27 8.24 -7.68
N GLY A 174 -23.13 7.22 -7.88
CA GLY A 174 -23.41 6.62 -9.16
C GLY A 174 -23.88 7.59 -10.22
N GLY A 175 -23.32 7.45 -11.39
CA GLY A 175 -23.71 8.16 -12.62
C GLY A 175 -22.58 9.03 -13.18
N LEU A 176 -22.92 9.79 -14.20
CA LEU A 176 -22.03 10.81 -14.73
C LEU A 176 -21.99 11.96 -13.71
N THR A 177 -20.90 12.08 -12.99
CA THR A 177 -20.62 13.26 -12.16
C THR A 177 -20.03 14.34 -13.06
N ASN A 178 -20.43 15.59 -12.85
CA ASN A 178 -19.58 16.68 -13.30
C ASN A 178 -18.33 16.69 -12.41
N PRO A 179 -17.17 17.14 -12.91
CA PRO A 179 -16.05 17.45 -12.06
C PRO A 179 -16.55 18.29 -10.88
N ASP A 180 -16.41 17.80 -9.68
CA ASP A 180 -16.98 18.50 -8.52
C ASP A 180 -16.08 19.62 -8.02
N ASN A 181 -14.83 19.66 -8.50
CA ASN A 181 -13.82 20.67 -8.19
C ASN A 181 -13.59 20.81 -6.68
N ASP A 182 -13.52 19.69 -5.98
CA ASP A 182 -13.25 19.64 -4.55
C ASP A 182 -11.76 19.68 -4.24
N GLY A 183 -10.91 19.53 -5.25
CA GLY A 183 -9.46 19.74 -5.18
C GLY A 183 -8.63 18.47 -5.11
N ASP A 184 -9.15 17.36 -5.55
CA ASP A 184 -8.41 16.10 -5.71
C ASP A 184 -7.92 15.87 -7.16
N PHE A 185 -7.90 14.64 -7.67
CA PHE A 185 -7.37 14.30 -9.00
C PHE A 185 -8.42 13.62 -9.86
N GLU A 186 -8.44 13.98 -11.13
CA GLU A 186 -9.34 13.41 -12.13
C GLU A 186 -8.59 12.77 -13.30
N ASN A 187 -9.27 11.86 -14.01
CA ASN A 187 -8.73 11.19 -15.20
C ASN A 187 -7.38 10.49 -14.97
N VAL A 188 -7.20 9.91 -13.78
CA VAL A 188 -5.93 9.26 -13.42
C VAL A 188 -5.79 7.94 -14.15
N ILE A 189 -4.67 7.78 -14.87
CA ILE A 189 -4.28 6.56 -15.56
C ILE A 189 -3.11 5.93 -14.81
N GLY A 190 -3.31 4.73 -14.29
CA GLY A 190 -2.24 3.88 -13.78
C GLY A 190 -1.73 2.95 -14.88
N LEU A 191 -0.41 2.85 -15.02
CA LEU A 191 0.27 1.94 -15.93
C LEU A 191 1.28 1.10 -15.17
N ALA A 192 1.26 -0.21 -15.41
CA ALA A 192 2.15 -1.14 -14.75
C ALA A 192 2.67 -2.22 -15.70
N ALA A 193 3.88 -2.68 -15.46
CA ALA A 193 4.46 -3.85 -16.09
C ALA A 193 5.30 -4.61 -15.07
N ASN A 194 5.17 -5.92 -15.02
CA ASN A 194 6.07 -6.75 -14.25
C ASN A 194 6.56 -7.97 -15.05
N TRP A 195 7.67 -8.52 -14.61
CA TRP A 195 8.21 -9.77 -15.09
C TRP A 195 8.48 -10.71 -13.92
N GLU A 196 7.97 -11.92 -14.01
CA GLU A 196 8.20 -13.01 -13.08
C GLU A 196 8.95 -14.14 -13.76
N GLY A 197 10.09 -14.52 -13.22
CA GLY A 197 10.89 -15.64 -13.70
C GLY A 197 11.16 -16.65 -12.59
N LYS A 198 11.05 -17.93 -12.93
CA LYS A 198 11.36 -19.03 -12.04
C LYS A 198 12.54 -19.83 -12.57
N PHE A 199 13.59 -19.98 -11.74
CA PHE A 199 14.83 -20.68 -12.05
C PHE A 199 15.15 -21.65 -10.91
N ASP A 200 14.88 -22.93 -11.12
CA ASP A 200 14.90 -23.96 -10.07
C ASP A 200 14.01 -23.58 -8.88
N ASP A 201 14.58 -23.30 -7.72
CA ASP A 201 13.91 -22.84 -6.50
C ASP A 201 13.91 -21.31 -6.31
N ALA A 202 14.54 -20.58 -7.24
CA ALA A 202 14.55 -19.12 -7.19
C ALA A 202 13.38 -18.54 -7.98
N VAL A 203 12.70 -17.55 -7.40
CA VAL A 203 11.68 -16.72 -8.07
C VAL A 203 12.17 -15.27 -8.06
N ILE A 204 12.13 -14.62 -9.21
CA ILE A 204 12.48 -13.21 -9.39
C ILE A 204 11.24 -12.48 -9.91
N VAL A 205 10.87 -11.37 -9.25
CA VAL A 205 9.88 -10.43 -9.74
C VAL A 205 10.56 -9.08 -9.97
N LEU A 206 10.29 -8.45 -11.10
CA LEU A 206 10.72 -7.08 -11.41
C LEU A 206 9.51 -6.28 -11.84
N SER A 207 9.37 -5.06 -11.36
CA SER A 207 8.22 -4.20 -11.65
C SER A 207 8.63 -2.78 -12.02
N LEU A 208 7.78 -2.16 -12.82
CA LEU A 208 7.82 -0.74 -13.19
C LEU A 208 6.38 -0.24 -13.26
N THR A 209 6.06 0.82 -12.52
CA THR A 209 4.71 1.37 -12.46
C THR A 209 4.73 2.90 -12.50
N GLY A 210 3.58 3.53 -12.75
CA GLY A 210 3.42 4.98 -12.67
C GLY A 210 1.97 5.40 -12.87
N GLU A 211 1.59 6.49 -12.20
CA GLU A 211 0.27 7.10 -12.29
C GLU A 211 0.39 8.51 -12.91
N PHE A 212 -0.56 8.84 -13.75
CA PHE A 212 -0.64 10.10 -14.49
C PHE A 212 -2.08 10.62 -14.46
N GLY A 213 -2.29 11.86 -14.05
CA GLY A 213 -3.63 12.42 -13.94
C GLY A 213 -3.63 13.94 -13.85
N GLU A 214 -4.81 14.51 -13.94
CA GLU A 214 -5.06 15.93 -13.87
C GLU A 214 -5.49 16.30 -12.45
N ALA A 215 -5.09 17.48 -11.98
CA ALA A 215 -5.59 18.02 -10.72
C ALA A 215 -6.86 18.83 -10.97
N GLU A 216 -7.86 18.63 -10.16
CA GLU A 216 -9.05 19.46 -10.16
C GLU A 216 -8.77 20.88 -9.68
N THR A 217 -9.53 21.85 -10.22
CA THR A 217 -9.45 23.24 -9.77
C THR A 217 -10.49 23.51 -8.70
N SER A 218 -10.06 23.76 -7.47
CA SER A 218 -10.98 24.20 -6.43
C SER A 218 -11.10 25.72 -6.38
N ALA A 219 -12.32 26.24 -6.23
CA ALA A 219 -12.57 27.68 -6.21
C ALA A 219 -11.98 28.32 -4.95
N GLY A 220 -10.91 29.12 -5.13
CA GLY A 220 -10.31 29.93 -4.05
C GLY A 220 -9.21 29.25 -3.23
N ALA A 221 -8.75 28.07 -3.66
CA ALA A 221 -7.56 27.41 -3.12
C ALA A 221 -6.41 27.45 -4.15
N ASP A 222 -5.18 27.25 -3.67
CA ASP A 222 -4.05 26.95 -4.54
C ASP A 222 -4.31 25.60 -5.20
N ASN A 223 -4.34 25.59 -6.54
CA ASN A 223 -4.56 24.35 -7.28
C ASN A 223 -3.40 23.37 -7.07
N LEU A 224 -3.71 22.08 -7.01
CA LEU A 224 -2.70 21.04 -7.02
C LEU A 224 -1.95 21.00 -8.36
N GLY A 225 -0.75 20.44 -8.35
CA GLY A 225 -0.01 20.07 -9.55
C GLY A 225 -0.60 18.81 -10.19
N GLU A 226 -0.24 18.58 -11.45
CA GLU A 226 -0.59 17.35 -12.15
C GLU A 226 0.09 16.13 -11.48
N VAL A 227 -0.53 14.96 -11.62
CA VAL A 227 0.05 13.71 -11.14
C VAL A 227 0.99 13.14 -12.19
N ALA A 228 2.22 12.86 -11.79
CA ALA A 228 3.18 12.10 -12.58
C ALA A 228 4.13 11.36 -11.63
N THR A 229 3.71 10.20 -11.14
CA THR A 229 4.50 9.37 -10.21
C THR A 229 5.10 8.18 -10.94
N SER A 230 6.18 7.62 -10.42
CA SER A 230 6.77 6.41 -10.97
C SER A 230 7.43 5.56 -9.91
N SER A 231 7.41 4.24 -10.10
CA SER A 231 8.14 3.33 -9.24
C SER A 231 8.81 2.20 -10.01
N VAL A 232 9.91 1.72 -9.46
CA VAL A 232 10.63 0.56 -9.94
C VAL A 232 11.07 -0.29 -8.75
N GLY A 233 10.93 -1.60 -8.87
CA GLY A 233 11.35 -2.47 -7.79
C GLY A 233 11.39 -3.93 -8.19
N GLY A 234 11.67 -4.78 -7.22
CA GLY A 234 11.68 -6.21 -7.45
C GLY A 234 12.09 -7.02 -6.23
N THR A 235 11.80 -8.31 -6.34
CA THR A 235 12.08 -9.30 -5.31
C THR A 235 12.80 -10.52 -5.87
N LEU A 236 13.57 -11.17 -5.01
CA LEU A 236 14.21 -12.46 -5.26
C LEU A 236 13.98 -13.36 -4.05
N THR A 237 13.41 -14.53 -4.27
CA THR A 237 13.25 -15.55 -3.22
C THR A 237 13.92 -16.85 -3.62
N PHE A 238 14.62 -17.51 -2.71
CA PHE A 238 15.19 -18.85 -2.92
C PHE A 238 15.56 -19.49 -1.59
N GLY A 239 15.32 -20.80 -1.45
CA GLY A 239 15.78 -21.61 -0.31
C GLY A 239 15.38 -21.05 1.06
N GLY A 240 14.23 -20.36 1.17
CA GLY A 240 13.76 -19.68 2.37
C GLY A 240 14.27 -18.26 2.54
N PHE A 241 15.24 -17.79 1.74
CA PHE A 241 15.69 -16.41 1.71
C PHE A 241 14.79 -15.56 0.80
N GLY A 242 14.53 -14.33 1.22
CA GLY A 242 13.90 -13.27 0.44
C GLY A 242 14.79 -12.03 0.40
N PHE A 243 14.87 -11.35 -0.72
CA PHE A 243 15.51 -10.04 -0.90
C PHE A 243 14.58 -9.18 -1.75
N GLY A 244 14.39 -7.94 -1.35
CA GLY A 244 13.55 -6.98 -2.07
C GLY A 244 14.14 -5.59 -2.03
N ALA A 245 13.84 -4.80 -3.07
CA ALA A 245 14.19 -3.39 -3.15
C ALA A 245 13.15 -2.65 -4.00
N GLY A 246 12.89 -1.39 -3.64
CA GLY A 246 12.01 -0.50 -4.37
C GLY A 246 12.49 0.94 -4.33
N TYR A 247 12.12 1.70 -5.35
CA TYR A 247 12.26 3.14 -5.42
C TYR A 247 10.96 3.74 -5.97
N VAL A 248 10.47 4.77 -5.31
CA VAL A 248 9.28 5.52 -5.70
C VAL A 248 9.62 7.00 -5.78
N ASP A 249 9.22 7.61 -6.87
CA ASP A 249 9.24 9.06 -7.10
C ASP A 249 7.79 9.55 -7.11
N PHE A 250 7.45 10.43 -6.18
CA PHE A 250 6.09 10.98 -6.04
C PHE A 250 5.84 12.16 -6.98
N GLY A 251 6.86 12.64 -7.71
CA GLY A 251 6.75 13.75 -8.62
C GLY A 251 6.16 15.00 -7.97
N GLU A 252 5.01 15.44 -8.46
CA GLU A 252 4.31 16.63 -7.96
C GLU A 252 3.07 16.29 -7.11
N GLN A 253 2.91 15.05 -6.72
CA GLN A 253 1.75 14.56 -5.96
C GLN A 253 1.43 15.43 -4.74
N SER A 254 0.17 15.81 -4.58
CA SER A 254 -0.34 16.57 -3.43
C SER A 254 0.33 17.92 -3.16
N LEU A 255 1.14 18.43 -4.09
CA LEU A 255 1.72 19.77 -4.00
C LEU A 255 0.84 20.79 -4.70
N THR A 256 0.65 21.94 -4.06
CA THR A 256 0.03 23.08 -4.75
C THR A 256 0.98 23.68 -5.79
N GLN A 257 0.45 24.25 -6.86
CA GLN A 257 1.25 24.94 -7.87
C GLN A 257 2.10 26.07 -7.28
N ALA A 258 1.62 26.73 -6.23
CA ALA A 258 2.36 27.74 -5.51
C ALA A 258 3.57 27.16 -4.74
N ALA A 259 3.42 25.98 -4.11
CA ALA A 259 4.50 25.26 -3.44
C ALA A 259 5.58 24.81 -4.43
N GLN A 260 5.18 24.26 -5.57
CA GLN A 260 6.08 23.88 -6.67
C GLN A 260 6.87 25.08 -7.21
N ALA A 261 6.18 26.20 -7.49
CA ALA A 261 6.82 27.43 -7.93
C ALA A 261 7.81 27.99 -6.88
N ALA A 262 7.61 27.65 -5.62
CA ALA A 262 8.52 27.99 -4.53
C ALA A 262 9.63 26.95 -4.31
N GLY A 263 9.72 25.91 -5.15
CA GLY A 263 10.79 24.89 -5.15
C GLY A 263 10.51 23.68 -4.25
N ALA A 264 9.27 23.44 -3.85
CA ALA A 264 8.89 22.20 -3.18
C ALA A 264 8.82 21.03 -4.18
N ASP A 265 9.10 19.82 -3.69
CA ASP A 265 8.99 18.55 -4.41
C ASP A 265 8.32 17.52 -3.50
N ALA A 266 7.46 16.67 -4.02
CA ALA A 266 6.74 15.69 -3.21
C ALA A 266 7.66 14.59 -2.65
N GLY A 267 8.83 14.45 -3.25
CA GLY A 267 9.90 13.59 -2.77
C GLY A 267 9.90 12.20 -3.39
N SER A 268 10.73 11.40 -2.78
CA SER A 268 10.91 10.01 -3.17
C SER A 268 11.28 9.15 -1.98
N TYR A 269 11.12 7.84 -2.11
CA TYR A 269 11.73 6.91 -1.16
C TYR A 269 12.45 5.77 -1.89
N TRP A 270 13.32 5.12 -1.17
CA TRP A 270 13.82 3.81 -1.52
C TRP A 270 13.78 2.88 -0.31
N THR A 271 13.63 1.60 -0.59
CA THR A 271 13.61 0.55 0.43
C THR A 271 14.44 -0.64 -0.01
N VAL A 272 15.10 -1.29 0.93
CA VAL A 272 15.86 -2.53 0.72
C VAL A 272 15.65 -3.44 1.92
N GLY A 273 15.24 -4.66 1.66
CA GLY A 273 14.99 -5.63 2.71
C GLY A 273 15.47 -7.03 2.42
N GLY A 274 15.62 -7.81 3.47
CA GLY A 274 15.93 -9.22 3.39
C GLY A 274 15.20 -10.01 4.46
N SER A 275 14.82 -11.23 4.14
CA SER A 275 14.16 -12.16 5.07
C SER A 275 14.72 -13.57 4.99
N TYR A 276 14.48 -14.32 6.02
CA TYR A 276 14.73 -15.77 6.04
C TYR A 276 13.60 -16.50 6.78
N ASN A 277 12.99 -17.44 6.09
CA ASN A 277 11.91 -18.26 6.59
C ASN A 277 12.37 -19.72 6.74
N SER A 278 12.11 -20.33 7.90
CA SER A 278 12.45 -21.73 8.19
C SER A 278 11.43 -22.38 9.11
N GLY A 279 10.66 -23.31 8.58
CA GLY A 279 9.56 -23.92 9.31
C GLY A 279 8.55 -22.86 9.77
N PRO A 280 8.20 -22.79 11.07
CA PRO A 280 7.26 -21.79 11.57
C PRO A 280 7.91 -20.42 11.88
N TRP A 281 9.22 -20.26 11.69
CA TRP A 281 9.96 -19.05 12.02
C TRP A 281 10.29 -18.24 10.79
N GLY A 282 10.12 -16.93 10.90
CA GLY A 282 10.61 -15.94 9.95
C GLY A 282 11.38 -14.85 10.68
N VAL A 283 12.38 -14.29 10.02
CA VAL A 283 13.08 -13.07 10.45
C VAL A 283 13.29 -12.17 9.25
N SER A 284 13.24 -10.85 9.45
CA SER A 284 13.54 -9.89 8.39
C SER A 284 14.23 -8.65 8.93
N LEU A 285 14.92 -7.97 8.02
CA LEU A 285 15.56 -6.68 8.22
C LEU A 285 15.22 -5.80 7.04
N ASN A 286 14.79 -4.57 7.29
CA ASN A 286 14.53 -3.58 6.26
C ASN A 286 15.21 -2.25 6.58
N TRP A 287 15.63 -1.56 5.52
CA TRP A 287 16.05 -0.16 5.52
C TRP A 287 15.16 0.60 4.56
N PHE A 288 14.55 1.65 5.06
CA PHE A 288 13.75 2.60 4.32
C PHE A 288 14.32 4.01 4.51
N GLU A 289 14.33 4.79 3.44
CA GLU A 289 14.74 6.20 3.47
C GLU A 289 13.88 7.00 2.49
N SER A 290 13.30 8.09 2.97
CA SER A 290 12.53 9.03 2.17
C SER A 290 13.04 10.45 2.32
N THR A 291 12.93 11.22 1.24
CA THR A 291 13.29 12.64 1.19
C THR A 291 12.16 13.41 0.52
N LYS A 292 11.82 14.57 1.07
CA LYS A 292 10.87 15.53 0.50
C LYS A 292 11.49 16.93 0.54
N SER A 293 11.51 17.62 -0.60
CA SER A 293 12.00 19.00 -0.64
C SER A 293 10.90 19.99 -0.28
N ASN A 294 11.21 20.84 0.69
CA ASN A 294 10.34 21.92 1.11
C ASN A 294 10.56 23.17 0.24
N THR A 295 9.77 24.21 0.44
CA THR A 295 9.92 25.47 -0.29
C THR A 295 11.29 26.11 -0.06
N THR A 296 11.78 26.89 -1.00
CA THR A 296 13.11 27.54 -0.96
C THR A 296 13.37 28.26 0.37
N GLY A 297 14.48 27.91 1.01
CA GLY A 297 14.89 28.44 2.31
C GLY A 297 14.41 27.63 3.51
N ILE A 298 13.70 26.55 3.30
CA ILE A 298 13.34 25.53 4.30
C ILE A 298 14.13 24.27 3.99
N SER A 299 14.75 23.66 5.00
CA SER A 299 15.48 22.40 4.84
C SER A 299 14.53 21.28 4.38
N ASP A 300 15.06 20.33 3.65
CA ASP A 300 14.33 19.13 3.27
C ASP A 300 13.84 18.37 4.51
N THR A 301 12.85 17.54 4.30
CA THR A 301 12.39 16.58 5.29
C THR A 301 12.90 15.21 4.91
N ASP A 302 13.67 14.59 5.79
CA ASP A 302 14.27 13.28 5.59
C ASP A 302 13.78 12.33 6.66
N VAL A 303 13.44 11.10 6.27
CA VAL A 303 13.04 10.04 7.20
C VAL A 303 13.83 8.78 6.89
N THR A 304 14.48 8.22 7.90
CA THR A 304 15.11 6.89 7.84
C THR A 304 14.44 5.98 8.84
N LEU A 305 14.05 4.78 8.40
CA LEU A 305 13.47 3.74 9.24
C LEU A 305 14.26 2.44 9.04
N ILE A 306 14.78 1.88 10.13
CA ILE A 306 15.40 0.55 10.15
C ILE A 306 14.50 -0.36 10.96
N SER A 307 14.09 -1.49 10.38
CA SER A 307 13.18 -2.44 11.00
C SER A 307 13.83 -3.82 11.10
N LEU A 308 13.76 -4.43 12.28
CA LEU A 308 14.14 -5.83 12.52
C LEU A 308 12.93 -6.57 13.07
N ASP A 309 12.53 -7.65 12.45
CA ASP A 309 11.35 -8.40 12.84
C ASP A 309 11.60 -9.89 12.98
N ALA A 310 10.83 -10.55 13.83
CA ALA A 310 10.75 -11.98 13.99
C ALA A 310 9.28 -12.41 14.08
N ALA A 311 8.88 -13.34 13.23
CA ALA A 311 7.54 -13.92 13.22
C ALA A 311 7.55 -15.41 13.54
N TYR A 312 6.45 -15.89 14.10
CA TYR A 312 6.25 -17.29 14.45
C TYR A 312 4.81 -17.72 14.18
N THR A 313 4.62 -18.68 13.29
CA THR A 313 3.33 -19.32 13.05
C THR A 313 3.04 -20.31 14.17
N VAL A 314 2.10 -19.97 15.04
CA VAL A 314 1.68 -20.79 16.21
C VAL A 314 0.84 -21.96 15.76
N ALA A 315 -0.10 -21.71 14.85
CA ALA A 315 -1.01 -22.68 14.26
C ALA A 315 -1.52 -22.14 12.91
N PRO A 316 -2.13 -22.97 12.06
CA PRO A 316 -2.78 -22.45 10.85
C PRO A 316 -3.77 -21.33 11.16
N GLY A 317 -3.54 -20.15 10.57
CA GLY A 317 -4.33 -18.94 10.79
C GLY A 317 -4.04 -18.20 12.09
N TRP A 318 -2.92 -18.48 12.77
CA TRP A 318 -2.49 -17.72 13.94
C TRP A 318 -0.99 -17.47 13.91
N ASP A 319 -0.60 -16.20 13.76
CA ASP A 319 0.77 -15.73 13.73
C ASP A 319 1.05 -14.73 14.86
N LEU A 320 2.25 -14.81 15.39
CA LEU A 320 2.82 -13.87 16.35
C LEU A 320 4.03 -13.20 15.72
N ALA A 321 4.20 -11.90 15.94
CA ALA A 321 5.43 -11.21 15.54
C ALA A 321 5.89 -10.23 16.61
N ALA A 322 7.20 -9.95 16.58
CA ALA A 322 7.83 -8.91 17.37
C ALA A 322 8.78 -8.11 16.48
N ALA A 323 8.56 -6.79 16.43
CA ALA A 323 9.32 -5.86 15.60
C ALA A 323 10.05 -4.83 16.45
N LEU A 324 11.26 -4.47 16.05
CA LEU A 324 12.02 -3.34 16.57
C LEU A 324 12.27 -2.37 15.42
N HIS A 325 11.79 -1.15 15.57
CA HIS A 325 12.00 -0.07 14.61
C HIS A 325 12.86 1.02 15.23
N VAL A 326 13.81 1.53 14.45
CA VAL A 326 14.62 2.70 14.78
C VAL A 326 14.36 3.75 13.71
N LEU A 327 13.83 4.88 14.14
CA LEU A 327 13.47 6.00 13.28
C LEU A 327 14.43 7.17 13.52
N SER A 328 14.82 7.85 12.44
CA SER A 328 15.36 9.20 12.45
C SER A 328 14.59 10.05 11.46
N ALA A 329 14.04 11.16 11.90
CA ALA A 329 13.23 12.05 11.06
C ALA A 329 13.63 13.50 11.27
N ASP A 330 14.12 14.14 10.19
CA ASP A 330 14.56 15.52 10.18
C ASP A 330 13.47 16.45 9.64
N ASN A 331 13.34 17.63 10.25
CA ASN A 331 12.42 18.70 9.84
C ASN A 331 10.96 18.23 9.65
N ILE A 332 10.45 17.44 10.59
CA ILE A 332 9.09 16.86 10.54
C ILE A 332 7.96 17.90 10.50
N ASN A 333 8.24 19.15 10.78
CA ASN A 333 7.29 20.26 10.75
C ASN A 333 7.37 21.10 9.45
N SER A 334 8.28 20.76 8.54
CA SER A 334 8.46 21.43 7.24
C SER A 334 8.56 22.97 7.34
N THR A 335 9.33 23.47 8.31
CA THR A 335 9.44 24.92 8.59
C THR A 335 10.91 25.38 8.67
N ALA A 336 11.11 26.72 8.63
CA ALA A 336 12.43 27.32 8.81
C ALA A 336 13.03 27.14 10.23
N ALA A 337 12.24 26.66 11.19
CA ALA A 337 12.66 26.24 12.51
C ALA A 337 12.44 24.73 12.64
N PRO A 338 13.36 23.91 12.11
CA PRO A 338 13.15 22.48 11.99
C PRO A 338 12.98 21.80 13.35
N VAL A 339 12.08 20.85 13.40
CA VAL A 339 11.90 19.92 14.52
C VAL A 339 12.31 18.53 14.02
N ASN A 340 13.24 17.92 14.71
CA ASN A 340 13.70 16.55 14.42
C ASN A 340 13.12 15.60 15.46
N ASN A 341 12.95 14.34 15.08
CA ASN A 341 12.50 13.29 15.98
C ASN A 341 13.28 12.01 15.74
N ASP A 342 14.07 11.61 16.74
CA ASP A 342 14.63 10.26 16.78
C ASP A 342 13.77 9.39 17.69
N GLY A 343 13.52 8.15 17.27
CA GLY A 343 12.63 7.27 18.02
C GLY A 343 12.97 5.79 17.88
N THR A 344 12.57 5.04 18.89
CA THR A 344 12.61 3.57 18.87
C THR A 344 11.22 3.05 19.21
N VAL A 345 10.70 2.16 18.37
CA VAL A 345 9.41 1.51 18.57
C VAL A 345 9.60 0.00 18.66
N PHE A 346 9.01 -0.60 19.68
CA PHE A 346 8.92 -2.05 19.81
C PHE A 346 7.46 -2.47 19.72
N LEU A 347 7.15 -3.35 18.77
CA LEU A 347 5.82 -3.86 18.52
C LEU A 347 5.74 -5.35 18.84
N ILE A 348 4.59 -5.77 19.36
CA ILE A 348 4.19 -7.18 19.44
C ILE A 348 2.83 -7.28 18.77
N SER A 349 2.70 -8.14 17.77
CA SER A 349 1.45 -8.33 17.06
C SER A 349 0.94 -9.77 17.15
N ASN A 350 -0.37 -9.90 17.21
CA ASN A 350 -1.13 -11.12 16.99
C ASN A 350 -1.98 -10.96 15.76
N GLN A 351 -1.89 -11.91 14.83
CA GLN A 351 -2.70 -11.93 13.62
C GLN A 351 -3.47 -13.25 13.54
N PHE A 352 -4.74 -13.15 13.25
CA PHE A 352 -5.63 -14.29 13.02
C PHE A 352 -6.25 -14.18 11.64
N THR A 353 -6.08 -15.22 10.81
CA THR A 353 -6.70 -15.34 9.49
C THR A 353 -7.62 -16.54 9.43
N PHE A 354 -8.79 -16.44 8.80
CA PHE A 354 -9.79 -17.51 8.75
C PHE A 354 -10.49 -17.64 7.39
#